data_2af1994378699dc1ca938933b16af2be
#
_entry.id   2af1994378699dc1ca938933b16af2be
#
_cell.length_a   1.000
_cell.length_b   1.000
_cell.length_c   1.000
_cell.angle_alpha   90.00
_cell.angle_beta   90.00
_cell.angle_gamma   90.00
#
_symmetry.space_group_name_H-M   'P 1'
#
loop_
_entity.id
_entity.type
_entity.pdbx_description
1 polymer ?
#
loop_
_entity_poly.entity_id
_entity_poly.type
_entity_poly.pdbx_seq_one_letter_code
_entity_poly.pdbx_strand_id
1 'polypeptide(L)'
;MLYVSAVTTQTKPNAFKNLLDAAQGLTKKGVVAGFPRGYLNTPHYQNGNNAGPSIIDVAIWNNYGTNNIPRRDFMTPASKKWKKFFSESLDAVRRDMLDNKIDPDKFLKAMGQKGSDLISKEIIALDTPPNARATIRAKGSINPLVDTGDMARSTTWQIRKANER
;
A
#
# COMPACT_ATOMS: atom_id res chain seq x y z
N MET A 1 -28.50 -31.55 41.43
CA MET A 1 -28.91 -30.11 41.33
C MET A 1 -27.95 -29.40 40.45
N LEU A 2 -28.33 -29.16 39.19
CA LEU A 2 -27.47 -28.50 38.15
C LEU A 2 -27.68 -27.00 38.27
N TYR A 3 -26.67 -26.25 38.67
CA TYR A 3 -26.65 -24.79 38.60
C TYR A 3 -26.28 -24.37 37.16
N VAL A 4 -27.28 -23.86 36.40
CA VAL A 4 -27.02 -23.16 35.18
C VAL A 4 -26.77 -21.71 35.53
N SER A 5 -25.51 -21.28 35.55
CA SER A 5 -25.18 -19.87 35.64
C SER A 5 -25.49 -19.22 34.30
N ALA A 6 -26.50 -18.35 34.28
CA ALA A 6 -26.78 -17.50 33.12
C ALA A 6 -25.55 -16.58 32.90
N VAL A 7 -24.85 -16.82 31.80
CA VAL A 7 -23.85 -15.85 31.31
C VAL A 7 -24.61 -14.62 30.85
N THR A 8 -24.71 -13.62 31.70
CA THR A 8 -25.25 -12.32 31.36
C THR A 8 -24.20 -11.64 30.46
N THR A 9 -24.35 -11.78 29.16
CA THR A 9 -23.62 -10.95 28.20
C THR A 9 -24.12 -9.51 28.39
N GLN A 10 -23.37 -8.69 29.11
CA GLN A 10 -23.62 -7.25 29.16
C GLN A 10 -23.33 -6.70 27.76
N THR A 11 -24.34 -6.61 26.95
CA THR A 11 -24.31 -5.87 25.69
C THR A 11 -24.10 -4.40 26.05
N LYS A 12 -22.93 -3.87 25.71
CA LYS A 12 -22.62 -2.44 25.91
C LYS A 12 -23.72 -1.63 25.21
N PRO A 13 -24.38 -0.68 25.88
CA PRO A 13 -25.39 0.16 25.24
C PRO A 13 -24.72 0.84 24.04
N ASN A 14 -25.38 0.77 22.85
CA ASN A 14 -24.91 1.30 21.57
C ASN A 14 -23.81 0.49 20.84
N ALA A 15 -23.39 -0.69 21.27
CA ALA A 15 -22.37 -1.47 20.56
C ALA A 15 -22.73 -1.74 19.08
N PHE A 16 -24.00 -2.06 18.79
CA PHE A 16 -24.47 -2.23 17.43
C PHE A 16 -24.44 -0.93 16.61
N LYS A 17 -24.85 0.18 17.20
CA LYS A 17 -24.77 1.50 16.55
C LYS A 17 -23.33 1.88 16.24
N ASN A 18 -22.41 1.71 17.19
CA ASN A 18 -20.99 1.98 17.00
C ASN A 18 -20.39 1.13 15.87
N LEU A 19 -20.75 -0.15 15.80
CA LEU A 19 -20.34 -1.03 14.72
C LEU A 19 -20.87 -0.56 13.37
N LEU A 20 -22.13 -0.17 13.30
CA LEU A 20 -22.76 0.33 12.08
C LEU A 20 -22.12 1.64 11.59
N ASP A 21 -21.89 2.60 12.48
CA ASP A 21 -21.27 3.88 12.18
C ASP A 21 -19.82 3.70 11.69
N ALA A 22 -19.04 2.85 12.36
CA ALA A 22 -17.69 2.53 11.94
C ALA A 22 -17.65 1.80 10.58
N ALA A 23 -18.54 0.82 10.36
CA ALA A 23 -18.65 0.11 9.09
C ALA A 23 -19.06 1.06 7.94
N GLN A 24 -20.01 1.96 8.15
CA GLN A 24 -20.38 2.98 7.17
C GLN A 24 -19.24 3.93 6.84
N GLY A 25 -18.44 4.31 7.84
CA GLY A 25 -17.23 5.13 7.64
C GLY A 25 -16.20 4.42 6.72
N LEU A 26 -16.00 3.12 6.92
CA LEU A 26 -15.07 2.32 6.12
C LEU A 26 -15.60 1.99 4.71
N THR A 27 -16.92 1.82 4.53
CA THR A 27 -17.49 1.49 3.21
C THR A 27 -17.55 2.70 2.26
N LYS A 28 -17.58 3.92 2.79
CA LYS A 28 -17.62 5.16 1.99
C LYS A 28 -16.25 5.58 1.47
N LYS A 29 -15.19 5.06 2.02
CA LYS A 29 -13.80 5.43 1.70
C LYS A 29 -12.99 4.17 1.40
N GLY A 30 -11.97 4.32 0.58
CA GLY A 30 -10.97 3.31 0.32
C GLY A 30 -9.58 3.88 0.45
N VAL A 31 -8.59 3.03 0.58
CA VAL A 31 -7.19 3.42 0.58
C VAL A 31 -6.48 2.80 -0.62
N VAL A 32 -5.68 3.62 -1.30
CA VAL A 32 -4.83 3.22 -2.43
C VAL A 32 -3.39 3.50 -2.05
N ALA A 33 -2.50 2.52 -2.22
CA ALA A 33 -1.07 2.67 -2.04
C ALA A 33 -0.34 2.37 -3.35
N GLY A 34 0.74 3.08 -3.61
CA GLY A 34 1.53 2.93 -4.83
C GLY A 34 2.06 4.26 -5.36
N PHE A 35 1.77 4.52 -6.62
CA PHE A 35 2.15 5.74 -7.33
C PHE A 35 0.88 6.47 -7.80
N PRO A 36 0.10 7.12 -6.92
CA PRO A 36 -1.16 7.75 -7.32
C PRO A 36 -0.93 8.93 -8.26
N ARG A 37 -1.78 9.01 -9.31
CA ARG A 37 -1.75 10.13 -10.26
C ARG A 37 -1.95 11.46 -9.54
N GLY A 38 -1.22 12.49 -9.98
CA GLY A 38 -1.27 13.84 -9.40
C GLY A 38 -0.17 14.12 -8.38
N TYR A 39 0.44 13.11 -7.77
CA TYR A 39 1.56 13.31 -6.84
C TYR A 39 2.94 13.24 -7.51
N LEU A 40 3.06 12.60 -8.67
CA LEU A 40 4.33 12.15 -9.23
C LEU A 40 4.47 12.40 -10.74
N ASN A 41 3.88 13.45 -11.27
CA ASN A 41 4.17 13.90 -12.63
C ASN A 41 5.58 14.55 -12.77
N THR A 42 6.44 14.33 -11.76
CA THR A 42 7.82 14.80 -11.81
C THR A 42 8.63 13.86 -12.70
N PRO A 43 9.40 14.40 -13.67
CA PRO A 43 10.34 13.62 -14.45
C PRO A 43 11.35 12.94 -13.54
N HIS A 44 11.67 11.67 -13.83
CA HIS A 44 12.68 10.92 -13.06
C HIS A 44 14.09 11.51 -13.26
N TYR A 45 14.35 12.05 -14.46
CA TYR A 45 15.59 12.78 -14.78
C TYR A 45 15.25 14.13 -15.40
N GLN A 46 15.86 15.19 -14.88
CA GLN A 46 15.84 16.51 -15.50
C GLN A 46 17.19 16.75 -16.16
N ASN A 47 17.30 16.46 -17.47
CA ASN A 47 18.44 16.85 -18.28
C ASN A 47 18.02 18.00 -19.21
N GLY A 48 18.24 19.23 -18.76
CA GLY A 48 17.96 20.43 -19.59
C GLY A 48 16.48 20.55 -19.94
N ASN A 49 16.19 20.87 -21.21
CA ASN A 49 14.84 21.12 -21.73
C ASN A 49 14.02 19.85 -22.05
N ASN A 50 14.60 18.66 -21.89
CA ASN A 50 13.90 17.39 -22.12
C ASN A 50 13.56 16.72 -20.81
N ALA A 51 12.28 16.72 -20.45
CA ALA A 51 11.78 15.95 -19.35
C ALA A 51 11.88 14.45 -19.69
N GLY A 52 12.63 13.69 -18.90
CA GLY A 52 12.68 12.23 -18.97
C GLY A 52 11.33 11.59 -18.59
N PRO A 53 11.22 10.24 -18.65
CA PRO A 53 10.02 9.54 -18.24
C PRO A 53 9.66 9.86 -16.78
N SER A 54 8.37 9.88 -16.46
CA SER A 54 7.91 10.05 -15.09
C SER A 54 8.28 8.84 -14.24
N ILE A 55 8.33 9.00 -12.92
CA ILE A 55 8.54 7.88 -11.99
C ILE A 55 7.45 6.82 -12.17
N ILE A 56 6.22 7.23 -12.50
CA ILE A 56 5.11 6.31 -12.77
C ILE A 56 5.41 5.45 -14.01
N ASP A 57 5.90 6.05 -15.09
CA ASP A 57 6.25 5.31 -16.31
C ASP A 57 7.37 4.30 -16.02
N VAL A 58 8.40 4.73 -15.31
CA VAL A 58 9.51 3.85 -14.91
C VAL A 58 9.01 2.69 -14.04
N ALA A 59 8.11 2.95 -13.10
CA ALA A 59 7.51 1.92 -12.26
C ALA A 59 6.68 0.93 -13.08
N ILE A 60 5.86 1.41 -14.01
CA ILE A 60 5.04 0.58 -14.92
C ILE A 60 5.94 -0.29 -15.80
N TRP A 61 6.94 0.30 -16.46
CA TRP A 61 7.84 -0.43 -17.35
C TRP A 61 8.63 -1.52 -16.62
N ASN A 62 9.08 -1.25 -15.42
CA ASN A 62 9.77 -2.27 -14.62
C ASN A 62 8.81 -3.34 -14.10
N ASN A 63 7.64 -2.97 -13.60
CA ASN A 63 6.70 -3.94 -13.02
C ASN A 63 6.16 -4.92 -14.07
N TYR A 64 5.84 -4.44 -15.26
CA TYR A 64 5.24 -5.26 -16.32
C TYR A 64 6.24 -5.72 -17.37
N GLY A 65 7.39 -5.07 -17.47
CA GLY A 65 8.36 -5.26 -18.53
C GLY A 65 7.99 -4.52 -19.80
N THR A 66 8.96 -4.41 -20.70
CA THR A 66 8.80 -3.92 -22.08
C THR A 66 9.64 -4.82 -23.00
N ASN A 67 9.68 -4.52 -24.32
CA ASN A 67 10.56 -5.26 -25.23
C ASN A 67 12.04 -5.19 -24.83
N ASN A 68 12.48 -4.12 -24.14
CA ASN A 68 13.87 -3.88 -23.76
C ASN A 68 14.12 -3.96 -22.26
N ILE A 69 13.07 -3.97 -21.43
CA ILE A 69 13.17 -4.00 -19.98
C ILE A 69 12.54 -5.29 -19.48
N PRO A 70 13.29 -6.18 -18.81
CA PRO A 70 12.72 -7.40 -18.26
C PRO A 70 11.72 -7.08 -17.15
N ARG A 71 10.67 -7.89 -17.04
CA ARG A 71 9.66 -7.75 -15.98
C ARG A 71 10.30 -7.94 -14.60
N ARG A 72 10.02 -7.00 -13.71
CA ARG A 72 10.47 -6.97 -12.32
C ARG A 72 9.28 -6.67 -11.41
N ASP A 73 8.49 -7.70 -11.16
CA ASP A 73 7.20 -7.62 -10.48
C ASP A 73 7.39 -7.40 -8.97
N PHE A 74 7.39 -6.16 -8.55
CA PHE A 74 7.42 -5.76 -7.13
C PHE A 74 6.01 -5.53 -6.55
N MET A 75 5.01 -5.26 -7.39
CA MET A 75 3.66 -4.93 -6.93
C MET A 75 2.89 -6.16 -6.44
N THR A 76 3.00 -7.29 -7.12
CA THR A 76 2.28 -8.52 -6.74
C THR A 76 2.69 -9.03 -5.36
N PRO A 77 3.99 -9.22 -5.03
CA PRO A 77 4.37 -9.64 -3.69
C PRO A 77 3.99 -8.60 -2.62
N ALA A 78 4.13 -7.29 -2.88
CA ALA A 78 3.69 -6.24 -1.98
C ALA A 78 2.20 -6.35 -1.67
N SER A 79 1.36 -6.50 -2.71
CA SER A 79 -0.09 -6.61 -2.54
C SER A 79 -0.52 -7.86 -1.77
N LYS A 80 0.15 -8.99 -1.98
CA LYS A 80 -0.09 -10.22 -1.19
C LYS A 80 0.23 -10.02 0.28
N LYS A 81 1.37 -9.39 0.60
CA LYS A 81 1.77 -9.07 1.97
C LYS A 81 0.81 -8.07 2.62
N TRP A 82 0.36 -7.08 1.85
CA TRP A 82 -0.60 -6.08 2.32
C TRP A 82 -1.96 -6.72 2.63
N LYS A 83 -2.46 -7.58 1.73
CA LYS A 83 -3.70 -8.33 1.94
C LYS A 83 -3.64 -9.23 3.18
N LYS A 84 -2.51 -9.92 3.39
CA LYS A 84 -2.28 -10.72 4.59
C LYS A 84 -2.32 -9.86 5.86
N PHE A 85 -1.60 -8.75 5.88
CA PHE A 85 -1.59 -7.81 7.00
C PHE A 85 -3.00 -7.28 7.32
N PHE A 86 -3.78 -6.93 6.28
CA PHE A 86 -5.17 -6.52 6.44
C PHE A 86 -6.02 -7.62 7.11
N SER A 87 -5.93 -8.86 6.61
CA SER A 87 -6.65 -10.00 7.19
C SER A 87 -6.31 -10.22 8.67
N GLU A 88 -5.02 -10.17 9.03
CA GLU A 88 -4.55 -10.35 10.39
C GLU A 88 -5.02 -9.22 11.33
N SER A 89 -5.23 -8.01 10.78
CA SER A 89 -5.71 -6.86 11.55
C SER A 89 -7.22 -6.88 11.80
N LEU A 90 -8.00 -7.65 11.06
CA LEU A 90 -9.46 -7.60 11.11
C LEU A 90 -10.05 -7.95 12.47
N ASP A 91 -9.45 -8.89 13.21
CA ASP A 91 -9.97 -9.30 14.51
C ASP A 91 -9.78 -8.22 15.58
N ALA A 92 -8.66 -7.51 15.53
CA ALA A 92 -8.44 -6.35 16.40
C ALA A 92 -9.40 -5.21 16.05
N VAL A 93 -9.54 -4.90 14.75
CA VAL A 93 -10.47 -3.89 14.24
C VAL A 93 -11.91 -4.17 14.67
N ARG A 94 -12.34 -5.42 14.55
CA ARG A 94 -13.71 -5.83 14.96
C ARG A 94 -13.97 -5.58 16.44
N ARG A 95 -13.01 -5.92 17.31
CA ARG A 95 -13.13 -5.66 18.76
C ARG A 95 -13.19 -4.17 19.05
N ASP A 96 -12.31 -3.39 18.43
CA ASP A 96 -12.23 -1.95 18.63
C ASP A 96 -13.48 -1.21 18.10
N MET A 97 -14.10 -1.71 17.02
CA MET A 97 -15.40 -1.20 16.54
C MET A 97 -16.51 -1.38 17.58
N LEU A 98 -16.60 -2.54 18.21
CA LEU A 98 -17.61 -2.82 19.24
C LEU A 98 -17.42 -1.94 20.47
N ASP A 99 -16.18 -1.60 20.79
CA ASP A 99 -15.81 -0.75 21.92
C ASP A 99 -15.84 0.75 21.60
N ASN A 100 -16.19 1.13 20.35
CA ASN A 100 -16.12 2.52 19.85
C ASN A 100 -14.72 3.15 20.00
N LYS A 101 -13.68 2.33 19.89
CA LYS A 101 -12.29 2.77 19.98
C LYS A 101 -11.65 3.04 18.63
N ILE A 102 -12.26 2.52 17.54
CA ILE A 102 -11.71 2.69 16.21
C ILE A 102 -12.16 4.02 15.61
N ASP A 103 -11.20 4.72 15.06
CA ASP A 103 -11.39 5.81 14.12
C ASP A 103 -11.16 5.26 12.71
N PRO A 104 -12.20 5.21 11.84
CA PRO A 104 -12.07 4.69 10.49
C PRO A 104 -10.96 5.37 9.69
N ASP A 105 -10.77 6.68 9.86
CA ASP A 105 -9.74 7.42 9.13
C ASP A 105 -8.33 7.07 9.63
N LYS A 106 -8.14 6.88 10.92
CA LYS A 106 -6.86 6.38 11.47
C LYS A 106 -6.54 4.98 10.97
N PHE A 107 -7.54 4.11 10.91
CA PHE A 107 -7.36 2.76 10.37
C PHE A 107 -6.94 2.80 8.90
N LEU A 108 -7.65 3.57 8.06
CA LEU A 108 -7.31 3.71 6.64
C LEU A 108 -5.92 4.32 6.42
N LYS A 109 -5.53 5.31 7.24
CA LYS A 109 -4.16 5.88 7.24
C LYS A 109 -3.11 4.82 7.55
N ALA A 110 -3.31 4.02 8.60
CA ALA A 110 -2.39 2.94 8.96
C ALA A 110 -2.28 1.88 7.85
N MET A 111 -3.39 1.52 7.21
CA MET A 111 -3.41 0.61 6.07
C MET A 111 -2.66 1.20 4.87
N GLY A 112 -2.85 2.48 4.58
CA GLY A 112 -2.18 3.19 3.49
C GLY A 112 -0.66 3.24 3.70
N GLN A 113 -0.24 3.64 4.88
CA GLN A 113 1.18 3.68 5.25
C GLN A 113 1.82 2.29 5.12
N LYS A 114 1.16 1.25 5.65
CA LYS A 114 1.64 -0.12 5.51
C LYS A 114 1.75 -0.57 4.06
N GLY A 115 0.78 -0.19 3.22
CA GLY A 115 0.80 -0.51 1.80
C GLY A 115 1.99 0.13 1.07
N SER A 116 2.22 1.43 1.26
CA SER A 116 3.36 2.13 0.66
C SER A 116 4.71 1.58 1.15
N ASP A 117 4.84 1.30 2.45
CA ASP A 117 6.05 0.71 3.03
C ASP A 117 6.37 -0.67 2.44
N LEU A 118 5.34 -1.50 2.21
CA LEU A 118 5.52 -2.82 1.62
C LEU A 118 6.00 -2.70 0.17
N ILE A 119 5.42 -1.79 -0.63
CA ILE A 119 5.84 -1.56 -2.02
C ILE A 119 7.30 -1.07 -2.05
N SER A 120 7.64 -0.08 -1.23
CA SER A 120 9.02 0.43 -1.12
C SER A 120 10.01 -0.68 -0.76
N LYS A 121 9.66 -1.55 0.19
CA LYS A 121 10.49 -2.68 0.58
C LYS A 121 10.69 -3.69 -0.54
N GLU A 122 9.65 -4.02 -1.32
CA GLU A 122 9.79 -4.91 -2.47
C GLU A 122 10.68 -4.31 -3.56
N ILE A 123 10.58 -3.00 -3.83
CA ILE A 123 11.45 -2.30 -4.77
C ILE A 123 12.91 -2.41 -4.34
N ILE A 124 13.19 -2.20 -3.06
CA ILE A 124 14.56 -2.24 -2.52
C ILE A 124 15.11 -3.68 -2.47
N ALA A 125 14.27 -4.65 -2.15
CA ALA A 125 14.66 -6.04 -1.98
C ALA A 125 14.81 -6.81 -3.31
N LEU A 126 14.25 -6.28 -4.41
CA LEU A 126 14.27 -6.97 -5.69
C LEU A 126 15.68 -6.97 -6.30
N ASP A 127 16.19 -8.16 -6.60
CA ASP A 127 17.53 -8.38 -7.19
C ASP A 127 17.49 -9.11 -8.55
N THR A 128 16.35 -9.70 -8.88
CA THR A 128 16.17 -10.54 -10.08
C THR A 128 14.94 -10.11 -10.88
N PRO A 129 15.04 -10.00 -12.22
CA PRO A 129 16.23 -10.15 -13.07
C PRO A 129 17.18 -8.95 -12.93
N PRO A 130 18.51 -9.19 -12.99
CA PRO A 130 19.51 -8.14 -12.81
C PRO A 130 19.53 -7.15 -14.00
N ASN A 131 20.17 -6.01 -13.80
CA ASN A 131 20.48 -5.09 -14.88
C ASN A 131 21.58 -5.63 -15.80
N ALA A 132 21.57 -5.21 -17.05
CA ALA A 132 22.69 -5.43 -17.96
C ALA A 132 23.98 -4.80 -17.39
N ARG A 133 25.14 -5.41 -17.67
CA ARG A 133 26.45 -4.90 -17.17
C ARG A 133 26.72 -3.44 -17.52
N ALA A 134 26.29 -3.00 -18.71
CA ALA A 134 26.41 -1.59 -19.12
C ALA A 134 25.58 -0.67 -18.24
N THR A 135 24.34 -1.07 -17.89
CA THR A 135 23.47 -0.34 -16.99
C THR A 135 24.04 -0.25 -15.57
N ILE A 136 24.59 -1.38 -15.06
CA ILE A 136 25.24 -1.40 -13.74
C ILE A 136 26.41 -0.42 -13.69
N ARG A 137 27.26 -0.37 -14.72
CA ARG A 137 28.37 0.58 -14.81
C ARG A 137 27.89 2.03 -14.86
N ALA A 138 26.84 2.31 -15.62
CA ALA A 138 26.29 3.66 -15.74
C ALA A 138 25.64 4.17 -14.44
N LYS A 139 24.93 3.29 -13.72
CA LYS A 139 24.20 3.60 -12.47
C LYS A 139 25.10 3.59 -11.22
N GLY A 140 26.19 2.83 -11.24
CA GLY A 140 26.98 2.55 -10.03
C GLY A 140 26.27 1.68 -8.99
N SER A 141 25.13 1.07 -9.35
CA SER A 141 24.31 0.24 -8.46
C SER A 141 23.97 -1.10 -9.12
N ILE A 142 24.11 -2.18 -8.36
CA ILE A 142 23.73 -3.54 -8.78
C ILE A 142 22.21 -3.78 -8.67
N ASN A 143 21.52 -3.05 -7.79
CA ASN A 143 20.08 -3.23 -7.59
C ASN A 143 19.31 -2.81 -8.85
N PRO A 144 18.44 -3.69 -9.41
CA PRO A 144 17.77 -3.41 -10.66
C PRO A 144 16.82 -2.21 -10.63
N LEU A 145 16.17 -1.96 -9.51
CA LEU A 145 15.14 -0.94 -9.35
C LEU A 145 15.64 0.31 -8.59
N VAL A 146 16.82 0.23 -7.99
CA VAL A 146 17.41 1.36 -7.25
C VAL A 146 18.53 1.98 -8.07
N ASP A 147 18.34 3.23 -8.46
CA ASP A 147 19.36 4.11 -9.00
C ASP A 147 19.63 5.22 -7.97
N THR A 148 18.84 6.28 -8.00
CA THR A 148 18.84 7.33 -6.98
C THR A 148 17.99 6.97 -5.75
N GLY A 149 17.20 5.90 -5.83
CA GLY A 149 16.22 5.51 -4.81
C GLY A 149 14.89 6.27 -4.92
N ASP A 150 14.72 7.11 -5.93
CA ASP A 150 13.53 7.95 -6.09
C ASP A 150 12.25 7.13 -6.23
N MET A 151 12.29 6.04 -6.99
CA MET A 151 11.11 5.19 -7.16
C MET A 151 10.63 4.61 -5.82
N ALA A 152 11.54 4.12 -4.97
CA ALA A 152 11.17 3.59 -3.65
C ALA A 152 10.66 4.70 -2.71
N ARG A 153 11.28 5.89 -2.73
CA ARG A 153 10.85 7.05 -1.92
C ARG A 153 9.55 7.67 -2.40
N SER A 154 9.20 7.48 -3.67
CA SER A 154 7.98 8.03 -4.28
C SER A 154 6.76 7.16 -4.06
N THR A 155 6.89 6.02 -3.41
CA THR A 155 5.72 5.23 -3.00
C THR A 155 4.96 5.99 -1.93
N THR A 156 3.65 6.14 -2.14
CA THR A 156 2.79 6.88 -1.23
C THR A 156 1.40 6.26 -1.19
N TRP A 157 0.50 6.85 -0.46
CA TRP A 157 -0.88 6.39 -0.35
C TRP A 157 -1.84 7.57 -0.26
N GLN A 158 -3.10 7.31 -0.57
CA GLN A 158 -4.17 8.30 -0.41
C GLN A 158 -5.48 7.62 -0.06
N ILE A 159 -6.32 8.32 0.69
CA ILE A 159 -7.70 7.93 0.93
C ILE A 159 -8.55 8.49 -0.22
N ARG A 160 -9.39 7.66 -0.83
CA ARG A 160 -10.35 8.04 -1.88
C ARG A 160 -11.76 7.70 -1.45
N LYS A 161 -12.75 8.41 -2.00
CA LYS A 161 -14.14 7.97 -1.88
C LYS A 161 -14.34 6.67 -2.65
N ALA A 162 -15.18 5.78 -2.13
CA ALA A 162 -15.39 4.45 -2.72
C ALA A 162 -15.84 4.48 -4.20
N ASN A 163 -16.44 5.59 -4.65
CA ASN A 163 -16.94 5.78 -6.02
C ASN A 163 -15.95 6.52 -6.95
N GLU A 164 -14.78 6.94 -6.46
CA GLU A 164 -13.74 7.58 -7.27
C GLU A 164 -12.79 6.49 -7.81
N ARG A 165 -12.97 6.13 -9.10
CA ARG A 165 -12.05 5.22 -9.84
C ARG A 165 -10.92 5.98 -10.53
#